data_5431088b462c7fc6f1d66fc340ed95b1
#
_entry.id   5431088b462c7fc6f1d66fc340ed95b1
#
_cell.length_a   1.000
_cell.length_b   1.000
_cell.length_c   1.000
_cell.angle_alpha   90.00
_cell.angle_beta   90.00
_cell.angle_gamma   90.00
#
_symmetry.space_group_name_H-M   'P 1'
#
loop_
_entity.id
_entity.type
_entity.pdbx_description
1 polymer ?
#
loop_
_entity_poly.entity_id
_entity_poly.type
_entity_poly.pdbx_seq_one_letter_code
_entity_poly.pdbx_strand_id
1 'polypeptide(L)'
;MEAYGHAKSLLFSQLGEDLGKEKYAIVNNDDDFAEYLTSVTPFEVFTYGIDREAQFTAININETLQGVTFDLATPFGVYPVKSPYVGKFNISNIMAAIIAVWSKGIPLTEVIDVVEYLEPVDGRLEVLDPELPIDLIIDYAHTADGMDKLIDAVKPFAQQRLIFLCGMAGERDLTKTPEMGRVACRADYVIFTPDNPANDDPKMLTSELAKGATHNNYVEFTDRAEGIKHAIEIAQPGDTVVLASKGREPYQIMPGHVKVPHRDDLIGLDAAYAKFGGGPHAD
;
A
#
# COMPACT_ATOMS: atom_id res chain seq x y z
N MET A 1 -0.26 -2.86 21.26
CA MET A 1 0.21 -1.62 20.59
C MET A 1 1.33 -0.95 21.39
N GLU A 2 1.19 -0.69 22.69
CA GLU A 2 2.25 -0.03 23.50
C GLU A 2 3.62 -0.73 23.43
N ALA A 3 3.69 -2.05 23.65
CA ALA A 3 4.97 -2.79 23.60
C ALA A 3 5.67 -2.67 22.23
N TYR A 4 4.91 -2.64 21.15
CA TYR A 4 5.45 -2.45 19.80
C TYR A 4 5.97 -1.02 19.60
N GLY A 5 5.22 -0.01 20.04
CA GLY A 5 5.64 1.38 20.02
C GLY A 5 6.92 1.60 20.83
N HIS A 6 7.00 1.02 22.03
CA HIS A 6 8.21 1.06 22.85
C HIS A 6 9.41 0.37 22.18
N ALA A 7 9.21 -0.78 21.53
CA ALA A 7 10.30 -1.44 20.80
C ALA A 7 10.83 -0.55 19.65
N LYS A 8 9.94 0.12 18.92
CA LYS A 8 10.33 1.08 17.87
C LYS A 8 11.01 2.33 18.42
N SER A 9 10.61 2.81 19.60
CA SER A 9 11.20 4.02 20.20
C SER A 9 12.67 3.84 20.58
N LEU A 10 13.16 2.60 20.69
CA LEU A 10 14.59 2.33 20.90
C LEU A 10 15.47 2.89 19.77
N LEU A 11 14.96 2.93 18.53
CA LEU A 11 15.64 3.59 17.43
C LEU A 11 15.85 5.09 17.69
N PHE A 12 14.87 5.75 18.31
CA PHE A 12 14.92 7.18 18.59
C PHE A 12 15.71 7.52 19.85
N SER A 13 15.63 6.69 20.90
CA SER A 13 16.29 6.91 22.18
C SER A 13 17.73 6.40 22.25
N GLN A 14 18.07 5.40 21.43
CA GLN A 14 19.37 4.69 21.45
C GLN A 14 20.13 4.83 20.13
N LEU A 15 19.88 5.85 19.33
CA LEU A 15 20.64 6.16 18.12
C LEU A 15 22.11 6.44 18.48
N GLY A 16 22.81 5.38 18.82
CA GLY A 16 24.21 5.20 19.15
C GLY A 16 25.06 6.45 19.34
N GLU A 17 25.89 6.44 20.35
CA GLU A 17 26.88 7.46 20.67
C GLU A 17 28.02 7.55 19.64
N ASP A 18 27.76 7.20 18.38
CA ASP A 18 28.75 7.24 17.31
C ASP A 18 29.12 8.70 17.05
N LEU A 19 30.22 9.07 17.66
CA LEU A 19 30.74 10.40 17.76
C LEU A 19 31.13 10.91 16.38
N GLY A 20 30.52 11.98 15.92
CA GLY A 20 30.97 12.77 14.78
C GLY A 20 30.05 12.89 13.58
N LYS A 21 28.83 12.36 13.61
CA LYS A 21 27.80 12.59 12.57
C LYS A 21 26.57 13.24 13.20
N GLU A 22 26.10 14.32 12.59
CA GLU A 22 24.81 14.90 12.93
C GLU A 22 23.70 13.87 12.73
N LYS A 23 22.86 13.70 13.75
CA LYS A 23 21.74 12.78 13.77
C LYS A 23 20.45 13.58 14.00
N TYR A 24 19.44 13.20 13.26
CA TYR A 24 18.12 13.83 13.33
C TYR A 24 17.06 12.76 13.51
N ALA A 25 16.01 13.05 14.25
CA ALA A 25 14.80 12.28 14.30
C ALA A 25 13.77 12.89 13.34
N ILE A 26 13.20 12.09 12.47
CA ILE A 26 12.17 12.52 11.53
C ILE A 26 10.88 11.80 11.91
N VAL A 27 9.90 12.57 12.38
CA VAL A 27 8.71 12.04 13.05
C VAL A 27 7.45 12.45 12.29
N ASN A 28 6.61 11.46 11.98
CA ASN A 28 5.28 11.71 11.43
C ASN A 28 4.35 12.19 12.54
N ASN A 29 3.93 13.46 12.49
CA ASN A 29 3.08 14.07 13.51
C ASN A 29 1.61 13.63 13.41
N ASP A 30 1.20 13.00 12.30
CA ASP A 30 -0.12 12.38 12.17
C ASP A 30 -0.23 11.08 12.98
N ASP A 31 0.88 10.48 13.40
CA ASP A 31 0.89 9.28 14.26
C ASP A 31 0.67 9.66 15.73
N ASP A 32 -0.18 8.91 16.43
CA ASP A 32 -0.46 9.12 17.86
C ASP A 32 0.76 8.90 18.76
N PHE A 33 1.79 8.21 18.26
CA PHE A 33 3.04 7.98 18.98
C PHE A 33 4.07 9.10 18.78
N ALA A 34 3.78 10.10 17.94
CA ALA A 34 4.73 11.17 17.59
C ALA A 34 5.25 11.94 18.80
N GLU A 35 4.36 12.35 19.72
CA GLU A 35 4.73 13.06 20.92
C GLU A 35 5.69 12.23 21.81
N TYR A 36 5.40 10.94 21.97
CA TYR A 36 6.26 10.04 22.73
C TYR A 36 7.64 9.89 22.07
N LEU A 37 7.71 9.66 20.75
CA LEU A 37 8.99 9.54 20.03
C LEU A 37 9.82 10.82 20.15
N THR A 38 9.17 11.98 20.02
CA THR A 38 9.81 13.30 20.21
C THR A 38 10.36 13.47 21.63
N SER A 39 9.65 12.97 22.65
CA SER A 39 10.06 13.12 24.05
C SER A 39 11.24 12.25 24.46
N VAL A 40 11.46 11.11 23.79
CA VAL A 40 12.52 10.13 24.14
C VAL A 40 13.79 10.31 23.32
N THR A 41 13.77 11.07 22.23
CA THR A 41 14.97 11.30 21.42
C THR A 41 15.84 12.41 21.96
N PRO A 42 17.16 12.22 22.07
CA PRO A 42 18.11 13.25 22.50
C PRO A 42 18.56 14.15 21.32
N PHE A 43 18.08 13.90 20.10
CA PHE A 43 18.50 14.60 18.89
C PHE A 43 17.49 15.63 18.42
N GLU A 44 17.91 16.50 17.52
CA GLU A 44 17.00 17.44 16.85
C GLU A 44 15.91 16.68 16.10
N VAL A 45 14.67 17.15 16.23
CA VAL A 45 13.49 16.53 15.64
C VAL A 45 12.96 17.39 14.51
N PHE A 46 12.78 16.76 13.34
CA PHE A 46 11.98 17.30 12.25
C PHE A 46 10.64 16.59 12.20
N THR A 47 9.56 17.35 12.33
CA THR A 47 8.21 16.79 12.23
C THR A 47 7.63 17.04 10.85
N TYR A 48 6.87 16.06 10.36
CA TYR A 48 6.07 16.19 9.14
C TYR A 48 4.65 15.66 9.37
N GLY A 49 3.70 16.17 8.59
CA GLY A 49 2.31 15.74 8.68
C GLY A 49 1.46 16.28 7.54
N ILE A 50 0.26 15.72 7.42
CA ILE A 50 -0.77 16.13 6.48
C ILE A 50 -1.97 16.67 7.24
N ASP A 51 -2.40 15.95 8.30
CA ASP A 51 -3.62 16.23 9.05
C ASP A 51 -3.34 17.01 10.33
N ARG A 52 -2.13 16.94 10.89
CA ARG A 52 -1.70 17.64 12.09
C ARG A 52 -0.62 18.65 11.78
N GLU A 53 -0.59 19.73 12.53
CA GLU A 53 0.44 20.77 12.41
C GLU A 53 1.84 20.17 12.59
N ALA A 54 2.74 20.51 11.67
CA ALA A 54 4.13 20.03 11.67
C ALA A 54 5.05 21.06 11.03
N GLN A 55 6.38 20.91 11.19
CA GLN A 55 7.37 21.79 10.54
C GLN A 55 7.33 21.66 9.01
N PHE A 56 7.05 20.45 8.52
CA PHE A 56 6.87 20.16 7.09
C PHE A 56 5.45 19.64 6.90
N THR A 57 4.63 20.37 6.15
CA THR A 57 3.21 20.03 5.98
C THR A 57 2.86 19.98 4.49
N ALA A 58 2.20 18.90 4.07
CA ALA A 58 1.65 18.83 2.73
C ALA A 58 0.29 19.54 2.68
N ILE A 59 0.16 20.53 1.80
CA ILE A 59 -1.06 21.30 1.58
C ILE A 59 -1.42 21.30 0.07
N ASN A 60 -2.62 21.71 -0.30
CA ASN A 60 -3.09 21.79 -1.68
C ASN A 60 -2.91 20.46 -2.44
N ILE A 61 -3.21 19.36 -1.77
CA ILE A 61 -3.02 18.00 -2.30
C ILE A 61 -4.02 17.75 -3.43
N ASN A 62 -3.50 17.26 -4.58
CA ASN A 62 -4.30 16.72 -5.66
C ASN A 62 -3.79 15.33 -6.02
N GLU A 63 -4.69 14.35 -5.94
CA GLU A 63 -4.39 12.93 -6.17
C GLU A 63 -5.04 12.44 -7.46
N THR A 64 -4.33 11.59 -8.20
CA THR A 64 -4.83 10.84 -9.36
C THR A 64 -4.25 9.42 -9.32
N LEU A 65 -4.75 8.49 -10.15
CA LEU A 65 -4.13 7.16 -10.29
C LEU A 65 -2.76 7.19 -11.00
N GLN A 66 -2.34 8.33 -11.52
CA GLN A 66 -1.02 8.55 -12.15
C GLN A 66 -0.02 9.23 -11.21
N GLY A 67 -0.44 9.58 -10.00
CA GLY A 67 0.43 10.21 -9.01
C GLY A 67 -0.24 11.32 -8.22
N VAL A 68 0.57 12.03 -7.44
CA VAL A 68 0.10 13.13 -6.59
C VAL A 68 0.88 14.41 -6.88
N THR A 69 0.22 15.56 -6.70
CA THR A 69 0.86 16.87 -6.57
C THR A 69 0.44 17.51 -5.26
N PHE A 70 1.35 18.20 -4.60
CA PHE A 70 1.07 18.94 -3.38
C PHE A 70 2.07 20.08 -3.19
N ASP A 71 1.75 21.03 -2.33
CA ASP A 71 2.69 22.03 -1.89
C ASP A 71 3.29 21.60 -0.53
N LEU A 72 4.61 21.53 -0.44
CA LEU A 72 5.32 21.28 0.81
C LEU A 72 5.59 22.61 1.51
N ALA A 73 4.80 22.93 2.52
CA ALA A 73 5.03 24.07 3.41
C ALA A 73 6.12 23.71 4.43
N THR A 74 7.12 24.57 4.56
CA THR A 74 8.30 24.38 5.42
C THR A 74 8.64 25.67 6.15
N PRO A 75 9.50 25.66 7.18
CA PRO A 75 10.03 26.89 7.80
C PRO A 75 10.78 27.83 6.84
N PHE A 76 11.16 27.32 5.65
CA PHE A 76 11.98 28.06 4.66
C PHE A 76 11.16 28.56 3.47
N GLY A 77 9.90 28.22 3.37
CA GLY A 77 9.00 28.55 2.25
C GLY A 77 8.10 27.39 1.84
N VAL A 78 7.39 27.60 0.73
CA VAL A 78 6.46 26.63 0.15
C VAL A 78 7.02 26.16 -1.20
N TYR A 79 7.07 24.85 -1.41
CA TYR A 79 7.66 24.21 -2.57
C TYR A 79 6.67 23.27 -3.24
N PRO A 80 6.39 23.40 -4.54
CA PRO A 80 5.56 22.45 -5.26
C PRO A 80 6.27 21.11 -5.39
N VAL A 81 5.56 20.02 -5.10
CA VAL A 81 6.05 18.65 -5.23
C VAL A 81 5.15 17.88 -6.16
N LYS A 82 5.74 17.13 -7.09
CA LYS A 82 5.06 16.19 -7.98
C LYS A 82 5.68 14.82 -7.82
N SER A 83 4.87 13.79 -7.72
CA SER A 83 5.34 12.41 -7.55
C SER A 83 4.48 11.45 -8.35
N PRO A 84 5.08 10.40 -8.95
CA PRO A 84 4.35 9.33 -9.60
C PRO A 84 3.65 8.37 -8.59
N TYR A 85 3.94 8.48 -7.30
CA TYR A 85 3.34 7.61 -6.30
C TYR A 85 1.92 8.06 -5.95
N VAL A 86 1.00 7.11 -5.88
CA VAL A 86 -0.43 7.33 -5.60
C VAL A 86 -0.71 7.11 -4.12
N GLY A 87 -1.67 7.88 -3.59
CA GLY A 87 -2.22 7.72 -2.25
C GLY A 87 -1.55 8.58 -1.17
N LYS A 88 -2.38 9.06 -0.25
CA LYS A 88 -2.00 9.95 0.85
C LYS A 88 -0.86 9.41 1.71
N PHE A 89 -0.80 8.09 1.93
CA PHE A 89 0.30 7.47 2.67
C PHE A 89 1.66 7.63 1.98
N ASN A 90 1.69 7.71 0.64
CA ASN A 90 2.92 7.95 -0.10
C ASN A 90 3.36 9.41 0.00
N ILE A 91 2.46 10.37 0.15
CA ILE A 91 2.83 11.76 0.47
C ILE A 91 3.64 11.80 1.78
N SER A 92 3.19 11.09 2.81
CA SER A 92 3.93 10.97 4.08
C SER A 92 5.31 10.32 3.88
N ASN A 93 5.40 9.26 3.08
CA ASN A 93 6.68 8.60 2.76
C ASN A 93 7.63 9.55 2.00
N ILE A 94 7.11 10.29 1.04
CA ILE A 94 7.88 11.28 0.25
C ILE A 94 8.40 12.39 1.15
N MET A 95 7.57 12.96 2.02
CA MET A 95 8.00 14.00 2.97
C MET A 95 9.11 13.49 3.88
N ALA A 96 8.98 12.26 4.42
CA ALA A 96 10.03 11.65 5.24
C ALA A 96 11.34 11.50 4.46
N ALA A 97 11.28 11.06 3.20
CA ALA A 97 12.45 10.91 2.34
C ALA A 97 13.08 12.26 2.00
N ILE A 98 12.28 13.27 1.64
CA ILE A 98 12.75 14.64 1.37
C ILE A 98 13.52 15.19 2.58
N ILE A 99 12.94 15.09 3.77
CA ILE A 99 13.55 15.61 5.00
C ILE A 99 14.84 14.83 5.31
N ALA A 100 14.85 13.52 5.13
CA ALA A 100 16.01 12.68 5.39
C ALA A 100 17.20 13.04 4.48
N VAL A 101 16.95 13.30 3.20
CA VAL A 101 18.00 13.70 2.24
C VAL A 101 18.43 15.13 2.49
N TRP A 102 17.50 16.06 2.67
CA TRP A 102 17.78 17.46 2.99
C TRP A 102 18.61 17.60 4.29
N SER A 103 18.32 16.81 5.32
CA SER A 103 19.09 16.82 6.58
C SER A 103 20.56 16.43 6.43
N LYS A 104 20.97 15.92 5.26
CA LYS A 104 22.38 15.66 4.92
C LYS A 104 23.08 16.83 4.22
N GLY A 105 22.43 18.00 4.18
CA GLY A 105 22.99 19.22 3.60
C GLY A 105 22.75 19.39 2.11
N ILE A 106 21.89 18.55 1.49
CA ILE A 106 21.49 18.73 0.10
C ILE A 106 20.42 19.82 0.03
N PRO A 107 20.50 20.79 -0.88
CA PRO A 107 19.48 21.84 -1.02
C PRO A 107 18.08 21.26 -1.23
N LEU A 108 17.10 21.80 -0.51
CA LEU A 108 15.72 21.28 -0.54
C LEU A 108 15.11 21.27 -1.96
N THR A 109 15.44 22.28 -2.77
CA THR A 109 14.98 22.34 -4.16
C THR A 109 15.54 21.21 -5.01
N GLU A 110 16.81 20.85 -4.85
CA GLU A 110 17.42 19.73 -5.57
C GLU A 110 16.81 18.39 -5.17
N VAL A 111 16.48 18.23 -3.88
CA VAL A 111 15.79 17.02 -3.38
C VAL A 111 14.39 16.91 -3.97
N ILE A 112 13.66 18.01 -4.02
CA ILE A 112 12.27 18.03 -4.54
C ILE A 112 12.25 17.79 -6.05
N ASP A 113 13.19 18.38 -6.80
CA ASP A 113 13.24 18.28 -8.25
C ASP A 113 13.41 16.84 -8.76
N VAL A 114 13.99 15.93 -7.95
CA VAL A 114 14.15 14.52 -8.35
C VAL A 114 12.93 13.65 -8.03
N VAL A 115 11.98 14.13 -7.22
CA VAL A 115 10.84 13.32 -6.78
C VAL A 115 9.92 12.91 -7.94
N GLU A 116 9.74 13.77 -8.93
CA GLU A 116 8.88 13.45 -10.09
C GLU A 116 9.47 12.37 -11.02
N TYR A 117 10.79 12.12 -10.92
CA TYR A 117 11.49 11.12 -11.73
C TYR A 117 11.70 9.79 -11.00
N LEU A 118 11.13 9.63 -9.80
CA LEU A 118 11.19 8.37 -9.09
C LEU A 118 10.40 7.30 -9.84
N GLU A 119 10.98 6.14 -10.01
CA GLU A 119 10.26 5.00 -10.57
C GLU A 119 9.27 4.45 -9.55
N PRO A 120 8.02 4.13 -9.96
CA PRO A 120 7.05 3.45 -9.09
C PRO A 120 7.64 2.17 -8.52
N VAL A 121 7.27 1.85 -7.28
CA VAL A 121 7.71 0.59 -6.65
C VAL A 121 6.80 -0.54 -7.12
N ASP A 122 7.40 -1.54 -7.75
CA ASP A 122 6.70 -2.73 -8.22
C ASP A 122 5.81 -3.35 -7.14
N GLY A 123 4.55 -3.62 -7.46
CA GLY A 123 3.57 -4.23 -6.56
C GLY A 123 3.13 -3.33 -5.38
N ARG A 124 3.28 -2.01 -5.51
CA ARG A 124 2.82 -1.02 -4.52
C ARG A 124 1.89 0.00 -5.19
N LEU A 125 0.59 -0.20 -5.04
CA LEU A 125 -0.47 0.58 -5.69
C LEU A 125 -0.12 0.80 -7.18
N GLU A 126 0.19 -0.29 -7.86
CA GLU A 126 0.66 -0.27 -9.24
C GLU A 126 -0.50 -0.52 -10.20
N VAL A 127 -0.77 0.44 -11.07
CA VAL A 127 -1.72 0.28 -12.20
C VAL A 127 -0.98 -0.47 -13.30
N LEU A 128 -1.48 -1.67 -13.66
CA LEU A 128 -0.75 -2.59 -14.54
C LEU A 128 -0.76 -2.14 -16.00
N ASP A 129 -1.90 -1.79 -16.53
CA ASP A 129 -2.04 -1.29 -17.91
C ASP A 129 -3.15 -0.21 -17.96
N PRO A 130 -2.78 1.06 -18.10
CA PRO A 130 -3.73 2.17 -18.11
C PRO A 130 -4.58 2.25 -19.41
N GLU A 131 -4.29 1.43 -20.43
CA GLU A 131 -5.07 1.37 -21.67
C GLU A 131 -6.25 0.41 -21.57
N LEU A 132 -6.32 -0.42 -20.53
CA LEU A 132 -7.47 -1.28 -20.26
C LEU A 132 -8.73 -0.44 -19.96
N PRO A 133 -9.92 -0.92 -20.29
CA PRO A 133 -11.17 -0.23 -19.94
C PRO A 133 -11.55 -0.36 -18.47
N ILE A 134 -10.68 -0.96 -17.65
CA ILE A 134 -10.75 -1.10 -16.20
C ILE A 134 -9.46 -0.63 -15.58
N ASP A 135 -9.49 -0.15 -14.32
CA ASP A 135 -8.25 0.03 -13.56
C ASP A 135 -7.87 -1.31 -12.92
N LEU A 136 -6.81 -1.95 -13.41
CA LEU A 136 -6.27 -3.17 -12.82
C LEU A 136 -5.06 -2.83 -11.97
N ILE A 137 -5.19 -2.99 -10.66
CA ILE A 137 -4.21 -2.55 -9.66
C ILE A 137 -3.70 -3.74 -8.85
N ILE A 138 -2.40 -3.79 -8.61
CA ILE A 138 -1.79 -4.72 -7.66
C ILE A 138 -1.18 -3.98 -6.47
N ASP A 139 -1.26 -4.60 -5.28
CA ASP A 139 -0.65 -4.07 -4.07
C ASP A 139 -0.27 -5.18 -3.08
N TYR A 140 0.73 -4.90 -2.26
CA TYR A 140 1.23 -5.83 -1.23
C TYR A 140 0.51 -5.69 0.12
N ALA A 141 -0.56 -4.90 0.24
CA ALA A 141 -1.31 -4.71 1.47
C ALA A 141 -1.93 -6.03 1.96
N HIS A 142 -1.40 -6.58 3.04
CA HIS A 142 -1.76 -7.88 3.62
C HIS A 142 -2.15 -7.77 5.11
N THR A 143 -2.46 -6.58 5.57
CA THR A 143 -2.98 -6.29 6.92
C THR A 143 -4.23 -5.44 6.82
N ALA A 144 -5.09 -5.48 7.85
CA ALA A 144 -6.31 -4.68 7.87
C ALA A 144 -6.02 -3.19 7.66
N ASP A 145 -5.05 -2.61 8.36
CA ASP A 145 -4.64 -1.21 8.22
C ASP A 145 -4.11 -0.90 6.81
N GLY A 146 -3.28 -1.80 6.24
CA GLY A 146 -2.76 -1.64 4.88
C GLY A 146 -3.87 -1.68 3.83
N MET A 147 -4.82 -2.62 3.95
CA MET A 147 -5.98 -2.73 3.06
C MET A 147 -6.91 -1.52 3.18
N ASP A 148 -7.10 -1.01 4.41
CA ASP A 148 -7.93 0.17 4.66
C ASP A 148 -7.37 1.40 3.92
N LYS A 149 -6.08 1.65 4.06
CA LYS A 149 -5.37 2.73 3.36
C LYS A 149 -5.36 2.55 1.84
N LEU A 150 -5.23 1.30 1.36
CA LEU A 150 -5.29 0.99 -0.06
C LEU A 150 -6.68 1.30 -0.63
N ILE A 151 -7.74 0.88 0.05
CA ILE A 151 -9.12 1.17 -0.36
C ILE A 151 -9.37 2.68 -0.34
N ASP A 152 -8.92 3.41 0.69
CA ASP A 152 -9.02 4.87 0.73
C ASP A 152 -8.31 5.54 -0.45
N ALA A 153 -7.17 5.00 -0.87
CA ALA A 153 -6.40 5.54 -1.98
C ALA A 153 -7.03 5.28 -3.35
N VAL A 154 -7.76 4.17 -3.55
CA VAL A 154 -8.27 3.78 -4.88
C VAL A 154 -9.76 4.09 -5.05
N LYS A 155 -10.57 3.96 -3.99
CA LYS A 155 -12.03 4.11 -4.07
C LYS A 155 -12.51 5.47 -4.60
N PRO A 156 -11.87 6.61 -4.31
CA PRO A 156 -12.26 7.90 -4.88
C PRO A 156 -12.16 7.99 -6.42
N PHE A 157 -11.35 7.12 -7.03
CA PHE A 157 -11.12 7.10 -8.47
C PHE A 157 -11.94 6.05 -9.21
N ALA A 158 -12.55 5.10 -8.50
CA ALA A 158 -13.41 4.09 -9.09
C ALA A 158 -14.64 4.75 -9.74
N GLN A 159 -14.72 4.65 -11.07
CA GLN A 159 -15.83 5.24 -11.83
C GLN A 159 -17.13 4.43 -11.66
N GLN A 160 -16.98 3.12 -11.46
CA GLN A 160 -18.07 2.17 -11.23
C GLN A 160 -17.80 1.40 -9.92
N ARG A 161 -17.68 0.08 -9.97
CA ARG A 161 -17.46 -0.76 -8.79
C ARG A 161 -15.99 -0.88 -8.44
N LEU A 162 -15.72 -0.98 -7.14
CA LEU A 162 -14.46 -1.48 -6.61
C LEU A 162 -14.59 -2.98 -6.35
N ILE A 163 -13.87 -3.80 -7.12
CA ILE A 163 -13.74 -5.26 -6.94
C ILE A 163 -12.40 -5.49 -6.23
N PHE A 164 -12.43 -6.09 -5.06
CA PHE A 164 -11.25 -6.23 -4.20
C PHE A 164 -10.95 -7.69 -3.92
N LEU A 165 -9.83 -8.20 -4.44
CA LEU A 165 -9.31 -9.51 -4.12
C LEU A 165 -8.24 -9.39 -3.05
N CYS A 166 -8.39 -10.14 -1.97
CA CYS A 166 -7.38 -10.22 -0.92
C CYS A 166 -7.16 -11.66 -0.44
N GLY A 167 -6.04 -11.87 0.24
CA GLY A 167 -5.65 -13.19 0.70
C GLY A 167 -5.06 -13.19 2.10
N MET A 168 -5.11 -14.36 2.74
CA MET A 168 -4.45 -14.65 4.00
C MET A 168 -3.38 -15.72 3.80
N ALA A 169 -2.20 -15.48 4.40
CA ALA A 169 -1.12 -16.46 4.44
C ALA A 169 -1.37 -17.47 5.58
N GLY A 170 -1.05 -18.73 5.32
CA GLY A 170 -1.07 -19.77 6.36
C GLY A 170 0.05 -19.64 7.37
N GLU A 171 -0.04 -20.41 8.44
CA GLU A 171 0.94 -20.46 9.55
C GLU A 171 1.14 -19.07 10.20
N ARG A 172 0.10 -18.25 10.20
CA ARG A 172 0.05 -16.92 10.83
C ARG A 172 -1.00 -16.88 11.93
N ASP A 173 -0.90 -15.85 12.77
CA ASP A 173 -1.95 -15.55 13.75
C ASP A 173 -3.23 -15.12 13.02
N LEU A 174 -4.25 -15.98 13.09
CA LEU A 174 -5.53 -15.77 12.43
C LEU A 174 -6.51 -14.89 13.23
N THR A 175 -6.14 -14.45 14.44
CA THR A 175 -7.04 -13.67 15.30
C THR A 175 -7.49 -12.34 14.68
N LYS A 176 -6.67 -11.78 13.80
CA LYS A 176 -6.96 -10.53 13.07
C LYS A 176 -7.53 -10.73 11.66
N THR A 177 -7.67 -11.97 11.21
CA THR A 177 -8.13 -12.28 9.86
C THR A 177 -9.57 -11.81 9.61
N PRO A 178 -10.54 -11.95 10.55
CA PRO A 178 -11.87 -11.39 10.36
C PRO A 178 -11.87 -9.87 10.20
N GLU A 179 -10.95 -9.15 10.84
CA GLU A 179 -10.82 -7.71 10.66
C GLU A 179 -10.39 -7.34 9.23
N MET A 180 -9.49 -8.13 8.62
CA MET A 180 -9.14 -7.98 7.21
C MET A 180 -10.36 -8.17 6.30
N GLY A 181 -11.17 -9.20 6.56
CA GLY A 181 -12.43 -9.44 5.84
C GLY A 181 -13.42 -8.29 5.98
N ARG A 182 -13.55 -7.73 7.19
CA ARG A 182 -14.39 -6.55 7.45
C ARG A 182 -13.95 -5.34 6.64
N VAL A 183 -12.66 -5.06 6.62
CA VAL A 183 -12.09 -3.94 5.87
C VAL A 183 -12.25 -4.15 4.37
N ALA A 184 -11.98 -5.35 3.85
CA ALA A 184 -12.16 -5.67 2.44
C ALA A 184 -13.60 -5.40 1.97
N CYS A 185 -14.61 -5.61 2.84
CA CYS A 185 -16.01 -5.32 2.56
C CYS A 185 -16.38 -3.82 2.50
N ARG A 186 -15.41 -2.91 2.54
CA ARG A 186 -15.59 -1.52 2.10
C ARG A 186 -15.64 -1.40 0.57
N ALA A 187 -15.17 -2.42 -0.14
CA ALA A 187 -15.35 -2.57 -1.59
C ALA A 187 -16.77 -3.05 -1.93
N ASP A 188 -17.18 -2.87 -3.20
CA ASP A 188 -18.51 -3.23 -3.68
C ASP A 188 -18.65 -4.75 -3.91
N TYR A 189 -17.55 -5.43 -4.24
CA TYR A 189 -17.46 -6.88 -4.38
C TYR A 189 -16.11 -7.39 -3.88
N VAL A 190 -16.11 -8.49 -3.15
CA VAL A 190 -14.91 -9.03 -2.51
C VAL A 190 -14.64 -10.47 -2.95
N ILE A 191 -13.36 -10.78 -3.19
CA ILE A 191 -12.90 -12.12 -3.49
C ILE A 191 -11.87 -12.52 -2.46
N PHE A 192 -12.21 -13.51 -1.63
CA PHE A 192 -11.31 -14.07 -0.63
C PHE A 192 -10.54 -15.25 -1.21
N THR A 193 -9.21 -15.20 -1.10
CA THR A 193 -8.32 -16.26 -1.60
C THR A 193 -7.26 -16.60 -0.56
N PRO A 194 -6.55 -17.73 -0.67
CA PRO A 194 -5.28 -17.88 0.03
C PRO A 194 -4.23 -16.95 -0.59
N ASP A 195 -3.31 -16.42 0.22
CA ASP A 195 -2.07 -15.80 -0.26
C ASP A 195 -0.99 -16.87 -0.45
N ASN A 196 -0.32 -17.26 0.63
CA ASN A 196 0.64 -18.35 0.72
C ASN A 196 0.10 -19.38 1.71
N PRO A 197 -0.69 -20.39 1.30
CA PRO A 197 -1.38 -21.28 2.25
C PRO A 197 -0.42 -22.12 3.11
N ALA A 198 0.81 -22.39 2.61
CA ALA A 198 1.77 -23.27 3.28
C ALA A 198 1.12 -24.63 3.62
N ASN A 199 1.12 -25.04 4.91
CA ASN A 199 0.50 -26.29 5.32
C ASN A 199 -0.95 -26.13 5.81
N ASP A 200 -1.51 -24.93 5.82
CA ASP A 200 -2.88 -24.70 6.21
C ASP A 200 -3.87 -25.01 5.06
N ASP A 201 -5.08 -25.37 5.43
CA ASP A 201 -6.15 -25.59 4.46
C ASP A 201 -6.58 -24.25 3.82
N PRO A 202 -6.45 -24.10 2.48
CA PRO A 202 -6.90 -22.91 1.77
C PRO A 202 -8.36 -22.52 2.07
N LYS A 203 -9.25 -23.52 2.24
CA LYS A 203 -10.65 -23.26 2.57
C LYS A 203 -10.82 -22.67 3.98
N MET A 204 -10.02 -23.12 4.92
CA MET A 204 -10.01 -22.55 6.27
C MET A 204 -9.57 -21.09 6.24
N LEU A 205 -8.51 -20.75 5.49
CA LEU A 205 -7.99 -19.37 5.38
C LEU A 205 -9.05 -18.42 4.79
N THR A 206 -9.72 -18.82 3.69
CA THR A 206 -10.77 -17.99 3.09
C THR A 206 -11.98 -17.84 4.00
N SER A 207 -12.36 -18.90 4.70
CA SER A 207 -13.49 -18.85 5.64
C SER A 207 -13.20 -17.98 6.87
N GLU A 208 -11.94 -17.89 7.33
CA GLU A 208 -11.57 -16.95 8.40
C GLU A 208 -11.71 -15.48 7.94
N LEU A 209 -11.37 -15.16 6.69
CA LEU A 209 -11.64 -13.84 6.10
C LEU A 209 -13.15 -13.58 6.01
N ALA A 210 -13.93 -14.55 5.53
CA ALA A 210 -15.37 -14.44 5.35
C ALA A 210 -16.15 -14.23 6.66
N LYS A 211 -15.62 -14.65 7.83
CA LYS A 211 -16.20 -14.34 9.13
C LYS A 211 -16.32 -12.84 9.42
N GLY A 212 -15.46 -12.04 8.81
CA GLY A 212 -15.49 -10.58 8.93
C GLY A 212 -16.40 -9.89 7.93
N ALA A 213 -16.99 -10.60 6.98
CA ALA A 213 -17.80 -10.00 5.92
C ALA A 213 -19.02 -9.24 6.49
N THR A 214 -19.21 -8.02 6.00
CA THR A 214 -20.31 -7.12 6.42
C THR A 214 -21.45 -7.06 5.40
N HIS A 215 -21.29 -7.72 4.24
CA HIS A 215 -22.32 -7.89 3.20
C HIS A 215 -22.14 -9.23 2.48
N ASN A 216 -23.10 -9.61 1.64
CA ASN A 216 -23.10 -10.89 0.92
C ASN A 216 -22.51 -10.83 -0.49
N ASN A 217 -21.99 -9.68 -0.92
CA ASN A 217 -21.33 -9.49 -2.21
C ASN A 217 -19.88 -9.95 -2.13
N TYR A 218 -19.65 -11.22 -1.80
CA TYR A 218 -18.34 -11.82 -1.79
C TYR A 218 -18.37 -13.27 -2.26
N VAL A 219 -17.23 -13.78 -2.63
CA VAL A 219 -16.99 -15.18 -2.98
C VAL A 219 -15.65 -15.66 -2.41
N GLU A 220 -15.54 -16.96 -2.17
CA GLU A 220 -14.34 -17.60 -1.70
C GLU A 220 -13.78 -18.52 -2.79
N PHE A 221 -12.48 -18.38 -3.12
CA PHE A 221 -11.74 -19.29 -3.97
C PHE A 221 -10.59 -19.92 -3.20
N THR A 222 -10.42 -21.22 -3.29
CA THR A 222 -9.27 -21.93 -2.69
C THR A 222 -8.05 -21.92 -3.60
N ASP A 223 -8.22 -21.55 -4.86
CA ASP A 223 -7.17 -21.28 -5.84
C ASP A 223 -7.14 -19.78 -6.15
N ARG A 224 -6.01 -19.13 -5.89
CA ARG A 224 -5.86 -17.68 -6.08
C ARG A 224 -5.93 -17.29 -7.55
N ALA A 225 -5.36 -18.10 -8.44
CA ALA A 225 -5.40 -17.81 -9.87
C ALA A 225 -6.84 -17.83 -10.42
N GLU A 226 -7.66 -18.77 -9.96
CA GLU A 226 -9.08 -18.80 -10.31
C GLU A 226 -9.84 -17.61 -9.73
N GLY A 227 -9.51 -17.17 -8.51
CA GLY A 227 -10.06 -15.94 -7.94
C GLY A 227 -9.73 -14.70 -8.76
N ILE A 228 -8.49 -14.57 -9.25
CA ILE A 228 -8.07 -13.44 -10.11
C ILE A 228 -8.83 -13.47 -11.44
N LYS A 229 -8.91 -14.63 -12.09
CA LYS A 229 -9.67 -14.79 -13.35
C LYS A 229 -11.14 -14.41 -13.15
N HIS A 230 -11.74 -14.85 -12.04
CA HIS A 230 -13.12 -14.47 -11.71
C HIS A 230 -13.29 -12.96 -11.50
N ALA A 231 -12.33 -12.30 -10.82
CA ALA A 231 -12.36 -10.84 -10.67
C ALA A 231 -12.46 -10.13 -12.02
N ILE A 232 -11.64 -10.57 -12.97
CA ILE A 232 -11.64 -10.02 -14.33
C ILE A 232 -12.90 -10.42 -15.10
N GLU A 233 -13.38 -11.67 -14.96
CA GLU A 233 -14.59 -12.17 -15.62
C GLU A 233 -15.81 -11.32 -15.28
N ILE A 234 -15.98 -10.92 -14.04
CA ILE A 234 -17.13 -10.11 -13.58
C ILE A 234 -16.94 -8.61 -13.80
N ALA A 235 -15.71 -8.14 -14.03
CA ALA A 235 -15.42 -6.70 -14.21
C ALA A 235 -16.05 -6.16 -15.48
N GLN A 236 -16.50 -4.92 -15.44
CA GLN A 236 -17.07 -4.17 -16.56
C GLN A 236 -16.23 -2.90 -16.81
N PRO A 237 -16.28 -2.32 -18.01
CA PRO A 237 -15.62 -1.04 -18.28
C PRO A 237 -15.96 0.01 -17.21
N GLY A 238 -14.93 0.69 -16.67
CA GLY A 238 -15.03 1.63 -15.57
C GLY A 238 -14.96 1.03 -14.17
N ASP A 239 -14.92 -0.31 -14.02
CA ASP A 239 -14.62 -0.92 -12.72
C ASP A 239 -13.14 -0.78 -12.36
N THR A 240 -12.86 -0.71 -11.07
CA THR A 240 -11.51 -0.82 -10.51
C THR A 240 -11.35 -2.19 -9.87
N VAL A 241 -10.38 -2.98 -10.32
CA VAL A 241 -10.04 -4.31 -9.80
C VAL A 241 -8.72 -4.22 -9.05
N VAL A 242 -8.73 -4.52 -7.76
CA VAL A 242 -7.55 -4.52 -6.90
C VAL A 242 -7.18 -5.94 -6.52
N LEU A 243 -5.96 -6.36 -6.86
CA LEU A 243 -5.35 -7.62 -6.43
C LEU A 243 -4.39 -7.33 -5.29
N ALA A 244 -4.88 -7.45 -4.05
CA ALA A 244 -4.14 -7.15 -2.84
C ALA A 244 -3.45 -8.38 -2.23
N SER A 245 -2.57 -8.14 -1.28
CA SER A 245 -1.80 -9.05 -0.42
C SER A 245 -0.46 -9.50 -0.97
N LYS A 246 -0.32 -9.70 -2.28
CA LYS A 246 0.83 -10.38 -2.87
C LYS A 246 1.75 -9.49 -3.71
N GLY A 247 1.23 -8.41 -4.27
CA GLY A 247 2.00 -7.56 -5.19
C GLY A 247 2.61 -8.37 -6.33
N ARG A 248 3.90 -8.15 -6.61
CA ARG A 248 4.65 -8.90 -7.64
C ARG A 248 5.42 -10.12 -7.11
N GLU A 249 5.02 -10.72 -5.98
CA GLU A 249 5.67 -11.93 -5.48
C GLU A 249 5.61 -13.06 -6.52
N PRO A 250 6.76 -13.65 -6.93
CA PRO A 250 6.79 -14.54 -8.11
C PRO A 250 6.41 -16.00 -7.80
N TYR A 251 5.89 -16.30 -6.63
CA TYR A 251 5.51 -17.66 -6.21
C TYR A 251 4.40 -17.65 -5.16
N GLN A 252 3.74 -18.80 -5.00
CA GLN A 252 3.01 -19.16 -3.79
C GLN A 252 3.79 -20.22 -2.99
N ILE A 253 3.68 -20.15 -1.66
CA ILE A 253 4.18 -21.21 -0.77
C ILE A 253 3.04 -22.18 -0.53
N MET A 254 3.21 -23.41 -1.04
CA MET A 254 2.25 -24.51 -1.00
C MET A 254 2.62 -25.51 0.10
N PRO A 255 1.82 -26.55 0.38
CA PRO A 255 2.12 -27.57 1.37
C PRO A 255 3.54 -28.14 1.26
N GLY A 256 4.19 -28.34 2.42
CA GLY A 256 5.60 -28.70 2.49
C GLY A 256 6.56 -27.53 2.24
N HIS A 257 6.08 -26.28 2.29
CA HIS A 257 6.82 -25.05 1.96
C HIS A 257 7.40 -25.02 0.54
N VAL A 258 6.76 -25.74 -0.37
CA VAL A 258 7.17 -25.75 -1.78
C VAL A 258 6.77 -24.43 -2.44
N LYS A 259 7.73 -23.75 -3.05
CA LYS A 259 7.47 -22.55 -3.87
C LYS A 259 7.00 -22.95 -5.26
N VAL A 260 5.79 -22.61 -5.61
CA VAL A 260 5.19 -22.81 -6.93
C VAL A 260 5.12 -21.47 -7.65
N PRO A 261 5.58 -21.37 -8.91
CA PRO A 261 5.49 -20.14 -9.69
C PRO A 261 4.07 -19.58 -9.70
N HIS A 262 3.94 -18.29 -9.38
CA HIS A 262 2.67 -17.57 -9.37
C HIS A 262 2.94 -16.07 -9.54
N ARG A 263 2.15 -15.39 -10.35
CA ARG A 263 2.27 -13.97 -10.64
C ARG A 263 0.88 -13.37 -10.81
N ASP A 264 0.39 -12.64 -9.81
CA ASP A 264 -0.92 -11.97 -9.84
C ASP A 264 -1.05 -11.04 -11.03
N ASP A 265 -0.02 -10.24 -11.29
CA ASP A 265 0.03 -9.28 -12.40
C ASP A 265 -0.12 -9.96 -13.76
N LEU A 266 0.63 -11.02 -14.00
CA LEU A 266 0.56 -11.73 -15.28
C LEU A 266 -0.80 -12.43 -15.46
N ILE A 267 -1.30 -13.10 -14.42
CA ILE A 267 -2.61 -13.77 -14.47
C ILE A 267 -3.73 -12.76 -14.71
N GLY A 268 -3.66 -11.60 -14.03
CA GLY A 268 -4.63 -10.53 -14.19
C GLY A 268 -4.61 -9.92 -15.59
N LEU A 269 -3.41 -9.59 -16.11
CA LEU A 269 -3.24 -9.03 -17.45
C LEU A 269 -3.70 -10.02 -18.54
N ASP A 270 -3.28 -11.28 -18.47
CA ASP A 270 -3.68 -12.31 -19.45
C ASP A 270 -5.20 -12.47 -19.50
N ALA A 271 -5.86 -12.50 -18.34
CA ALA A 271 -7.33 -12.55 -18.26
C ALA A 271 -7.98 -11.28 -18.81
N ALA A 272 -7.44 -10.09 -18.51
CA ALA A 272 -7.96 -8.82 -18.98
C ALA A 272 -7.84 -8.68 -20.51
N TYR A 273 -6.69 -9.02 -21.08
CA TYR A 273 -6.50 -9.01 -22.52
C TYR A 273 -7.40 -10.02 -23.24
N ALA A 274 -7.59 -11.21 -22.68
CA ALA A 274 -8.50 -12.20 -23.22
C ALA A 274 -9.96 -11.70 -23.26
N LYS A 275 -10.36 -10.89 -22.28
CA LYS A 275 -11.73 -10.38 -22.17
C LYS A 275 -11.97 -9.09 -22.96
N PHE A 276 -11.07 -8.12 -22.83
CA PHE A 276 -11.27 -6.76 -23.34
C PHE A 276 -10.51 -6.49 -24.63
N GLY A 277 -9.62 -7.40 -25.02
CA GLY A 277 -8.67 -7.13 -26.10
C GLY A 277 -7.48 -6.29 -25.60
N GLY A 278 -6.47 -6.09 -26.44
CA GLY A 278 -5.23 -5.43 -26.09
C GLY A 278 -4.10 -6.41 -25.79
N GLY A 279 -3.02 -5.91 -25.24
CA GLY A 279 -1.81 -6.66 -24.96
C GLY A 279 -0.65 -6.27 -25.86
N PRO A 280 0.57 -6.60 -25.48
CA PRO A 280 1.79 -6.15 -26.18
C PRO A 280 1.94 -6.65 -27.62
N HIS A 281 0.96 -7.39 -28.16
CA HIS A 281 0.97 -7.97 -29.51
C HIS A 281 -0.37 -7.84 -30.25
N ALA A 282 -1.20 -6.88 -29.87
CA ALA A 282 -2.43 -6.57 -30.62
C ALA A 282 -2.11 -5.55 -31.72
N ASP A 283 -1.32 -5.99 -32.73
CA ASP A 283 -1.15 -5.35 -34.03
C ASP A 283 -1.83 -6.18 -35.12
#